data_73c75d451e1292d5f46e352456c1dd9e
#
_entry.id   73c75d451e1292d5f46e352456c1dd9e
#
_cell.length_a   1.000
_cell.length_b   1.000
_cell.length_c   1.000
_cell.angle_alpha   90.00
_cell.angle_beta   90.00
_cell.angle_gamma   90.00
#
_symmetry.space_group_name_H-M   'P 1'
#
loop_
_entity.id
_entity.type
_entity.pdbx_description
1 polymer ?
#
loop_
_entity_poly.entity_id
_entity_poly.type
_entity_poly.pdbx_seq_one_letter_code
_entity_poly.pdbx_strand_id
1 'polypeptide(L)'
;SEMCIRDRLKSICFIVLDLLVKQENLPIKKCQNCGRYFIPTFRQNEIYCDLENVDGSSTCRDKGANETYKKTLENTPALLLYRRTYQQKVMNVYRNKDNKQLKKDFDKWKKEAQAKIKLFKHGKLDEDVLYKWMEENK
;
A
#
# COMPACT_ATOMS: atom_id res chain seq x y z
N SER A 1 -45.45 19.94 12.38
CA SER A 1 -44.34 19.65 11.43
C SER A 1 -44.16 18.15 11.32
N GLU A 2 -44.52 17.56 10.20
CA GLU A 2 -44.25 16.15 9.90
C GLU A 2 -42.73 16.00 9.76
N MET A 3 -42.08 15.52 10.81
CA MET A 3 -40.73 14.99 10.69
C MET A 3 -40.79 13.80 9.73
N CYS A 4 -40.13 13.94 8.58
CA CYS A 4 -40.15 12.92 7.55
C CYS A 4 -39.67 11.59 8.13
N ILE A 5 -40.35 10.50 7.82
CA ILE A 5 -40.00 9.12 8.27
C ILE A 5 -38.51 8.84 7.98
N ARG A 6 -37.96 9.37 6.90
CA ARG A 6 -36.57 9.27 6.52
C ARG A 6 -35.62 9.88 7.57
N ASP A 7 -35.99 10.99 8.20
CA ASP A 7 -35.16 11.63 9.23
C ASP A 7 -35.23 10.89 10.55
N ARG A 8 -36.36 10.29 10.90
CA ARG A 8 -36.49 9.39 12.07
C ARG A 8 -35.67 8.14 11.91
N LEU A 9 -35.67 7.49 10.73
CA LEU A 9 -34.85 6.33 10.44
C LEU A 9 -33.37 6.64 10.57
N LYS A 10 -32.89 7.76 10.02
CA LYS A 10 -31.50 8.21 10.17
C LYS A 10 -31.11 8.41 11.63
N SER A 11 -31.99 9.04 12.42
CA SER A 11 -31.74 9.26 13.84
C SER A 11 -31.69 7.95 14.63
N ILE A 12 -32.59 6.99 14.35
CA ILE A 12 -32.56 5.67 14.97
C ILE A 12 -31.29 4.90 14.61
N CYS A 13 -30.92 4.88 13.33
CA CYS A 13 -29.68 4.23 12.86
C CYS A 13 -28.45 4.85 13.53
N PHE A 14 -28.43 6.19 13.70
CA PHE A 14 -27.33 6.86 14.39
C PHE A 14 -27.25 6.48 15.87
N ILE A 15 -28.38 6.44 16.57
CA ILE A 15 -28.43 6.05 17.99
C ILE A 15 -27.98 4.58 18.16
N VAL A 16 -28.44 3.67 17.30
CA VAL A 16 -28.04 2.26 17.34
C VAL A 16 -26.54 2.11 17.08
N LEU A 17 -25.99 2.82 16.11
CA LEU A 17 -24.56 2.84 15.82
C LEU A 17 -23.77 3.40 17.01
N ASP A 18 -24.19 4.52 17.61
CA ASP A 18 -23.52 5.13 18.74
C ASP A 18 -23.50 4.19 19.95
N LEU A 19 -24.62 3.50 20.23
CA LEU A 19 -24.70 2.48 21.28
C LEU A 19 -23.78 1.30 21.01
N LEU A 20 -23.76 0.76 19.79
CA LEU A 20 -22.90 -0.37 19.40
C LEU A 20 -21.41 0.00 19.53
N VAL A 21 -21.03 1.18 19.08
CA VAL A 21 -19.65 1.67 19.19
C VAL A 21 -19.23 1.83 20.64
N LYS A 22 -20.09 2.38 21.50
CA LYS A 22 -19.79 2.60 22.93
C LYS A 22 -19.78 1.31 23.74
N GLN A 23 -20.71 0.39 23.48
CA GLN A 23 -20.82 -0.86 24.24
C GLN A 23 -19.80 -1.90 23.81
N GLU A 24 -19.62 -2.06 22.49
CA GLU A 24 -18.75 -3.10 21.92
C GLU A 24 -17.31 -2.60 21.65
N ASN A 25 -17.04 -1.31 21.90
CA ASN A 25 -15.74 -0.69 21.63
C ASN A 25 -15.26 -0.92 20.18
N LEU A 26 -16.21 -0.99 19.23
CA LEU A 26 -15.95 -1.30 17.83
C LEU A 26 -15.29 -0.10 17.14
N PRO A 27 -14.09 -0.25 16.58
CA PRO A 27 -13.42 0.84 15.86
C PRO A 27 -14.09 1.06 14.50
N ILE A 28 -14.95 2.06 14.38
CA ILE A 28 -15.49 2.49 13.09
C ILE A 28 -14.52 3.47 12.44
N LYS A 29 -14.12 3.18 11.21
CA LYS A 29 -13.18 3.99 10.42
C LYS A 29 -13.78 4.40 9.08
N LYS A 30 -13.25 5.49 8.54
CA LYS A 30 -13.57 5.95 7.18
C LYS A 30 -12.52 5.44 6.21
N CYS A 31 -12.95 4.73 5.17
CA CYS A 31 -12.06 4.22 4.13
C CYS A 31 -11.39 5.38 3.38
N GLN A 32 -10.06 5.35 3.26
CA GLN A 32 -9.30 6.41 2.59
C GLN A 32 -9.47 6.39 1.06
N ASN A 33 -9.95 5.29 0.50
CA ASN A 33 -10.18 5.19 -0.94
C ASN A 33 -11.61 5.62 -1.33
N CYS A 34 -12.64 5.03 -0.73
CA CYS A 34 -14.04 5.27 -1.13
C CYS A 34 -14.84 6.18 -0.19
N GLY A 35 -14.27 6.56 0.96
CA GLY A 35 -14.94 7.40 1.95
C GLY A 35 -16.07 6.73 2.74
N ARG A 36 -16.41 5.48 2.48
CA ARG A 36 -17.42 4.72 3.24
C ARG A 36 -16.90 4.35 4.62
N TYR A 37 -17.78 4.28 5.60
CA TYR A 37 -17.44 3.79 6.93
C TYR A 37 -17.37 2.28 6.94
N PHE A 38 -16.42 1.71 7.69
CA PHE A 38 -16.23 0.28 7.83
C PHE A 38 -15.68 -0.08 9.22
N ILE A 39 -15.86 -1.31 9.62
CA ILE A 39 -15.26 -1.88 10.83
C ILE A 39 -14.07 -2.72 10.38
N PRO A 40 -12.86 -2.47 10.90
CA PRO A 40 -11.69 -3.29 10.60
C PRO A 40 -11.91 -4.75 10.99
N THR A 41 -11.64 -5.68 10.08
CA THR A 41 -11.89 -7.13 10.29
C THR A 41 -10.66 -7.89 10.72
N PHE A 42 -9.47 -7.50 10.25
CA PHE A 42 -8.22 -8.22 10.53
C PHE A 42 -7.27 -7.46 11.45
N ARG A 43 -7.14 -6.14 11.26
CA ARG A 43 -6.23 -5.31 12.05
C ARG A 43 -6.88 -3.99 12.42
N GLN A 44 -6.71 -3.57 13.65
CA GLN A 44 -7.24 -2.27 14.11
C GLN A 44 -6.71 -1.05 13.34
N ASN A 45 -5.56 -1.16 12.72
CA ASN A 45 -4.94 -0.07 11.93
C ASN A 45 -5.29 -0.08 10.44
N GLU A 46 -6.27 -0.86 10.01
CA GLU A 46 -6.76 -0.84 8.62
C GLU A 46 -7.29 0.53 8.23
N ILE A 47 -6.93 0.96 7.04
CA ILE A 47 -7.31 2.27 6.46
C ILE A 47 -8.19 2.15 5.22
N TYR A 48 -8.33 0.95 4.68
CA TYR A 48 -9.16 0.61 3.53
C TYR A 48 -10.18 -0.46 3.90
N CYS A 49 -11.40 -0.33 3.35
CA CYS A 49 -12.45 -1.34 3.54
C CYS A 49 -12.30 -2.51 2.57
N ASP A 50 -12.90 -3.64 2.91
CA ASP A 50 -13.00 -4.83 2.05
C ASP A 50 -14.22 -4.82 1.13
N LEU A 51 -14.97 -3.72 1.11
CA LEU A 51 -16.14 -3.60 0.27
C LEU A 51 -15.72 -3.55 -1.20
N GLU A 52 -16.41 -4.32 -2.03
CA GLU A 52 -16.23 -4.26 -3.47
C GLU A 52 -16.52 -2.85 -3.99
N ASN A 53 -15.73 -2.44 -4.98
CA ASN A 53 -15.99 -1.20 -5.68
C ASN A 53 -17.28 -1.31 -6.50
N VAL A 54 -17.84 -0.16 -6.86
CA VAL A 54 -19.06 -0.07 -7.69
C VAL A 54 -18.93 -0.86 -8.99
N ASP A 55 -17.69 -1.02 -9.47
CA ASP A 55 -17.36 -1.73 -10.73
C ASP A 55 -17.19 -3.26 -10.55
N GLY A 56 -17.33 -3.79 -9.32
CA GLY A 56 -17.19 -5.23 -9.02
C GLY A 56 -15.80 -5.84 -9.25
N SER A 57 -14.78 -5.02 -9.56
CA SER A 57 -13.47 -5.52 -10.05
C SER A 57 -12.44 -5.84 -8.96
N SER A 58 -12.53 -5.19 -7.80
CA SER A 58 -11.56 -5.36 -6.71
C SER A 58 -12.03 -4.62 -5.45
N THR A 59 -11.47 -4.97 -4.30
CA THR A 59 -11.77 -4.29 -3.05
C THR A 59 -11.02 -2.97 -2.92
N CYS A 60 -11.50 -2.09 -2.04
CA CYS A 60 -10.77 -0.85 -1.72
C CYS A 60 -9.39 -1.12 -1.13
N ARG A 61 -9.21 -2.24 -0.43
CA ARG A 61 -7.92 -2.66 0.11
C ARG A 61 -6.91 -2.91 -1.00
N ASP A 62 -7.29 -3.63 -2.05
CA ASP A 62 -6.40 -3.96 -3.17
C ASP A 62 -6.01 -2.71 -3.97
N LYS A 63 -6.99 -1.88 -4.33
CA LYS A 63 -6.74 -0.63 -5.08
C LYS A 63 -5.95 0.37 -4.25
N GLY A 64 -6.36 0.63 -3.01
CA GLY A 64 -5.74 1.63 -2.16
C GLY A 64 -4.27 1.32 -1.85
N ALA A 65 -3.94 0.05 -1.57
CA ALA A 65 -2.56 -0.37 -1.35
C ALA A 65 -1.69 -0.13 -2.60
N ASN A 66 -2.20 -0.49 -3.78
CA ASN A 66 -1.50 -0.29 -5.05
C ASN A 66 -1.29 1.20 -5.37
N GLU A 67 -2.30 2.04 -5.16
CA GLU A 67 -2.19 3.48 -5.40
C GLU A 67 -1.23 4.16 -4.43
N THR A 68 -1.28 3.81 -3.15
CA THR A 68 -0.32 4.29 -2.16
C THR A 68 1.10 3.91 -2.54
N TYR A 69 1.30 2.66 -2.99
CA TYR A 69 2.61 2.22 -3.47
C TYR A 69 3.07 2.98 -4.71
N LYS A 70 2.20 3.22 -5.69
CA LYS A 70 2.52 4.02 -6.88
C LYS A 70 2.93 5.45 -6.50
N LYS A 71 2.15 6.13 -5.66
CA LYS A 71 2.48 7.47 -5.15
C LYS A 71 3.82 7.50 -4.42
N THR A 72 4.12 6.49 -3.62
CA THR A 72 5.42 6.38 -2.95
C THR A 72 6.57 6.27 -3.94
N LEU A 73 6.40 5.49 -5.02
CA LEU A 73 7.41 5.38 -6.08
C LEU A 73 7.58 6.69 -6.87
N GLU A 74 6.50 7.38 -7.18
CA GLU A 74 6.53 8.66 -7.89
C GLU A 74 7.23 9.76 -7.06
N ASN A 75 6.99 9.76 -5.76
CA ASN A 75 7.60 10.71 -4.82
C ASN A 75 9.03 10.37 -4.40
N THR A 76 9.55 9.18 -4.78
CA THR A 76 10.89 8.72 -4.38
C THR A 76 11.64 8.20 -5.61
N PRO A 77 12.37 9.07 -6.34
CA PRO A 77 13.12 8.72 -7.55
C PRO A 77 14.07 7.53 -7.36
N ALA A 78 14.71 7.41 -6.20
CA ALA A 78 15.59 6.28 -5.89
C ALA A 78 14.86 4.92 -5.89
N LEU A 79 13.64 4.86 -5.35
CA LEU A 79 12.82 3.64 -5.38
C LEU A 79 12.29 3.33 -6.77
N LEU A 80 11.96 4.36 -7.55
CA LEU A 80 11.55 4.19 -8.94
C LEU A 80 12.69 3.62 -9.78
N LEU A 81 13.91 4.14 -9.60
CA LEU A 81 15.12 3.65 -10.26
C LEU A 81 15.41 2.19 -9.86
N TYR A 82 15.32 1.86 -8.57
CA TYR A 82 15.44 0.47 -8.09
C TYR A 82 14.47 -0.46 -8.83
N ARG A 83 13.19 -0.09 -8.91
CA ARG A 83 12.18 -0.93 -9.57
C ARG A 83 12.50 -1.18 -11.04
N ARG A 84 12.92 -0.13 -11.77
CA ARG A 84 13.31 -0.23 -13.19
C ARG A 84 14.52 -1.14 -13.37
N THR A 85 15.56 -0.93 -12.59
CA THR A 85 16.79 -1.74 -12.65
C THR A 85 16.50 -3.20 -12.25
N TYR A 86 15.69 -3.42 -11.21
CA TYR A 86 15.28 -4.76 -10.81
C TYR A 86 14.57 -5.51 -11.96
N GLN A 87 13.61 -4.87 -12.60
CA GLN A 87 12.89 -5.48 -13.73
C GLN A 87 13.83 -5.80 -14.89
N GLN A 88 14.75 -4.91 -15.25
CA GLN A 88 15.73 -5.15 -16.31
C GLN A 88 16.64 -6.34 -15.97
N LYS A 89 17.19 -6.39 -14.76
CA LYS A 89 18.04 -7.49 -14.31
C LYS A 89 17.30 -8.83 -14.24
N VAL A 90 16.06 -8.86 -13.75
CA VAL A 90 15.20 -10.06 -13.74
C VAL A 90 14.97 -10.56 -15.16
N MET A 91 14.61 -9.66 -16.08
CA MET A 91 14.37 -10.04 -17.48
C MET A 91 15.64 -10.56 -18.15
N ASN A 92 16.80 -9.98 -17.83
CA ASN A 92 18.08 -10.44 -18.33
C ASN A 92 18.42 -11.85 -17.84
N VAL A 93 18.23 -12.11 -16.54
CA VAL A 93 18.39 -13.47 -15.96
C VAL A 93 17.40 -14.45 -16.60
N TYR A 94 16.15 -14.03 -16.82
CA TYR A 94 15.12 -14.88 -17.43
C TYR A 94 15.47 -15.28 -18.89
N ARG A 95 16.04 -14.35 -19.67
CA ARG A 95 16.47 -14.58 -21.05
C ARG A 95 17.72 -15.48 -21.14
N ASN A 96 18.57 -15.43 -20.10
CA ASN A 96 19.85 -16.15 -20.05
C ASN A 96 19.85 -17.18 -18.91
N LYS A 97 18.88 -18.09 -18.90
CA LYS A 97 18.67 -19.07 -17.80
C LYS A 97 19.87 -19.96 -17.51
N ASP A 98 20.68 -20.23 -18.52
CA ASP A 98 21.86 -21.11 -18.41
C ASP A 98 23.07 -20.42 -17.78
N ASN A 99 23.04 -19.10 -17.66
CA ASN A 99 24.12 -18.32 -17.07
C ASN A 99 23.99 -18.24 -15.54
N LYS A 100 24.55 -19.22 -14.85
CA LYS A 100 24.55 -19.28 -13.37
C LYS A 100 25.26 -18.10 -12.72
N GLN A 101 26.27 -17.51 -13.38
CA GLN A 101 26.99 -16.36 -12.85
C GLN A 101 26.10 -15.13 -12.82
N LEU A 102 25.37 -14.85 -13.89
CA LEU A 102 24.44 -13.73 -13.98
C LEU A 102 23.36 -13.78 -12.87
N LYS A 103 22.88 -14.97 -12.56
CA LYS A 103 21.92 -15.18 -11.47
C LYS A 103 22.54 -14.86 -10.09
N LYS A 104 23.79 -15.30 -9.85
CA LYS A 104 24.50 -14.98 -8.59
C LYS A 104 24.75 -13.48 -8.43
N ASP A 105 25.16 -12.82 -9.49
CA ASP A 105 25.40 -11.37 -9.51
C ASP A 105 24.11 -10.60 -9.26
N PHE A 106 23.00 -11.02 -9.85
CA PHE A 106 21.68 -10.47 -9.57
C PHE A 106 21.26 -10.66 -8.12
N ASP A 107 21.44 -11.85 -7.55
CA ASP A 107 21.07 -12.15 -6.17
C ASP A 107 21.91 -11.32 -5.17
N LYS A 108 23.20 -11.13 -5.45
CA LYS A 108 24.09 -10.25 -4.70
C LYS A 108 23.62 -8.80 -4.74
N TRP A 109 23.44 -8.27 -5.95
CA TRP A 109 22.92 -6.91 -6.15
C TRP A 109 21.58 -6.68 -5.43
N LYS A 110 20.65 -7.63 -5.54
CA LYS A 110 19.33 -7.56 -4.91
C LYS A 110 19.45 -7.43 -3.38
N LYS A 111 20.31 -8.24 -2.76
CA LYS A 111 20.54 -8.20 -1.30
C LYS A 111 21.11 -6.83 -0.86
N GLU A 112 22.09 -6.33 -1.57
CA GLU A 112 22.71 -5.03 -1.29
C GLU A 112 21.72 -3.89 -1.46
N ALA A 113 20.95 -3.87 -2.56
CA ALA A 113 19.91 -2.89 -2.82
C ALA A 113 18.83 -2.89 -1.73
N GLN A 114 18.35 -4.08 -1.33
CA GLN A 114 17.35 -4.20 -0.28
C GLN A 114 17.86 -3.74 1.09
N ALA A 115 19.12 -4.01 1.41
CA ALA A 115 19.74 -3.52 2.64
C ALA A 115 19.79 -1.99 2.67
N LYS A 116 20.20 -1.35 1.57
CA LYS A 116 20.23 0.12 1.46
C LYS A 116 18.84 0.74 1.51
N ILE A 117 17.85 0.15 0.84
CA ILE A 117 16.45 0.59 0.90
C ILE A 117 15.91 0.48 2.35
N LYS A 118 16.28 -0.57 3.07
CA LYS A 118 15.90 -0.71 4.48
C LYS A 118 16.51 0.41 5.33
N LEU A 119 17.78 0.75 5.14
CA LEU A 119 18.42 1.86 5.83
C LEU A 119 17.76 3.20 5.49
N PHE A 120 17.44 3.43 4.23
CA PHE A 120 16.69 4.62 3.78
C PHE A 120 15.31 4.72 4.47
N LYS A 121 14.53 3.65 4.49
CA LYS A 121 13.21 3.61 5.16
C LYS A 121 13.29 3.86 6.68
N HIS A 122 14.40 3.55 7.31
CA HIS A 122 14.66 3.83 8.72
C HIS A 122 15.30 5.20 8.97
N GLY A 123 15.43 6.05 7.93
CA GLY A 123 16.02 7.39 8.05
C GLY A 123 17.53 7.39 8.31
N LYS A 124 18.22 6.27 8.07
CA LYS A 124 19.68 6.12 8.26
C LYS A 124 20.50 6.36 7.00
N LEU A 125 19.85 6.54 5.87
CA LEU A 125 20.47 6.78 4.58
C LEU A 125 19.66 7.84 3.82
N ASP A 126 20.33 8.85 3.26
CA ASP A 126 19.70 9.87 2.44
C ASP A 126 19.32 9.34 1.06
N GLU A 127 18.26 9.93 0.48
CA GLU A 127 17.75 9.52 -0.84
C GLU A 127 18.79 9.72 -1.93
N ASP A 128 19.53 10.83 -1.92
CA ASP A 128 20.57 11.14 -2.90
C ASP A 128 21.68 10.11 -2.93
N VAL A 129 22.08 9.61 -1.75
CA VAL A 129 23.09 8.55 -1.61
C VAL A 129 22.56 7.23 -2.17
N LEU A 130 21.29 6.90 -1.86
CA LEU A 130 20.64 5.72 -2.41
C LEU A 130 20.52 5.80 -3.93
N TYR A 131 20.12 6.97 -4.46
CA TYR A 131 19.98 7.21 -5.88
C TYR A 131 21.30 7.05 -6.64
N LYS A 132 22.38 7.67 -6.16
CA LYS A 132 23.72 7.53 -6.74
C LYS A 132 24.19 6.08 -6.77
N TRP A 133 24.03 5.37 -5.65
CA TRP A 133 24.39 3.95 -5.60
C TRP A 133 23.61 3.12 -6.63
N MET A 134 22.32 3.40 -6.79
CA MET A 134 21.48 2.73 -7.80
C MET A 134 21.94 3.04 -9.23
N GLU A 135 22.38 4.27 -9.50
CA GLU A 135 22.91 4.66 -10.81
C GLU A 135 24.23 3.95 -11.15
N GLU A 136 25.13 3.85 -10.18
CA GLU A 136 26.45 3.21 -10.33
C GLU A 136 26.34 1.68 -10.51
N ASN A 137 25.25 1.07 -10.06
CA ASN A 137 25.04 -0.39 -10.04
C ASN A 137 23.86 -0.85 -10.91
N LYS A 138 23.56 -0.12 -11.97
CA LYS A 138 22.52 -0.49 -12.96
C LYS A 138 22.79 -1.80 -13.65
#